data_d53d4162421dc1994c7a09311921bb1b
#
_entry.id   d53d4162421dc1994c7a09311921bb1b
#
_cell.length_a   1.000
_cell.length_b   1.000
_cell.length_c   1.000
_cell.angle_alpha   90.00
_cell.angle_beta   90.00
_cell.angle_gamma   90.00
#
_symmetry.space_group_name_H-M   'P 1'
#
loop_
_entity.id
_entity.type
_entity.pdbx_description
1 polymer ?
#
loop_
_entity_poly.entity_id
_entity_poly.type
_entity_poly.pdbx_seq_one_letter_code
_entity_poly.pdbx_strand_id
1 'polypeptide(L)'
;MSMQDPISDMFVRIKNAQAVAKPSVSMPASKIKLAIAKLLKDEGYIQDYQCEQAGVKSVLTITLKYHLDKPVIASLKRVSRPGLRIYRPVERLPKVLGGLGIAIVSTSKGLMTDKQATALGQGGEVIATVE
;
A
#
# COMPACT_ATOMS: atom_id res chain seq x y z
N MET A 1 -9.73 -21.43 0.68
CA MET A 1 -8.48 -20.99 0.08
C MET A 1 -7.67 -20.18 1.05
N SER A 2 -6.43 -20.54 1.26
CA SER A 2 -5.57 -19.80 2.17
C SER A 2 -5.15 -18.46 1.56
N MET A 3 -5.07 -17.45 2.41
CA MET A 3 -4.58 -16.13 2.01
C MET A 3 -3.06 -16.16 1.98
N GLN A 4 -2.50 -16.52 0.84
CA GLN A 4 -1.05 -16.59 0.66
C GLN A 4 -0.41 -15.23 0.45
N ASP A 5 -1.19 -14.21 0.09
CA ASP A 5 -0.71 -12.85 -0.10
C ASP A 5 -1.70 -11.84 0.49
N PRO A 6 -1.57 -11.54 1.80
CA PRO A 6 -2.46 -10.58 2.45
C PRO A 6 -2.42 -9.18 1.85
N ILE A 7 -1.28 -8.79 1.28
CA ILE A 7 -1.13 -7.47 0.64
C ILE A 7 -1.98 -7.41 -0.63
N SER A 8 -1.94 -8.47 -1.45
CA SER A 8 -2.78 -8.53 -2.64
C SER A 8 -4.25 -8.51 -2.29
N ASP A 9 -4.65 -9.21 -1.23
CA ASP A 9 -6.03 -9.19 -0.74
C ASP A 9 -6.44 -7.78 -0.33
N MET A 10 -5.57 -7.07 0.40
CA MET A 10 -5.80 -5.68 0.77
C MET A 10 -6.05 -4.81 -0.46
N PHE A 11 -5.22 -4.96 -1.48
CA PHE A 11 -5.34 -4.16 -2.70
C PHE A 11 -6.63 -4.48 -3.46
N VAL A 12 -7.02 -5.74 -3.53
CA VAL A 12 -8.29 -6.15 -4.17
C VAL A 12 -9.48 -5.53 -3.43
N ARG A 13 -9.46 -5.56 -2.10
CA ARG A 13 -10.54 -4.95 -1.30
C ARG A 13 -10.65 -3.45 -1.54
N ILE A 14 -9.52 -2.75 -1.63
CA ILE A 14 -9.51 -1.32 -1.93
C ILE A 14 -10.08 -1.07 -3.32
N LYS A 15 -9.60 -1.80 -4.34
CA LYS A 15 -10.07 -1.63 -5.72
C LYS A 15 -11.56 -1.90 -5.85
N ASN A 16 -12.04 -2.98 -5.23
CA ASN A 16 -13.47 -3.34 -5.30
C ASN A 16 -14.34 -2.28 -4.63
N ALA A 17 -13.90 -1.76 -3.49
CA ALA A 17 -14.63 -0.71 -2.78
C ALA A 17 -14.68 0.57 -3.62
N GLN A 18 -13.58 0.93 -4.28
CA GLN A 18 -13.53 2.11 -5.15
C GLN A 18 -14.42 1.96 -6.38
N ALA A 19 -14.52 0.75 -6.92
CA ALA A 19 -15.34 0.48 -8.10
C ALA A 19 -16.83 0.76 -7.84
N VAL A 20 -17.28 0.60 -6.60
CA VAL A 20 -18.67 0.89 -6.22
C VAL A 20 -18.77 2.14 -5.34
N ALA A 21 -17.73 2.96 -5.33
CA ALA A 21 -17.68 4.26 -4.66
C ALA A 21 -18.01 4.19 -3.17
N LYS A 22 -17.54 3.16 -2.48
CA LYS A 22 -17.72 3.05 -1.02
C LYS A 22 -16.86 4.08 -0.30
N PRO A 23 -17.34 4.64 0.82
CA PRO A 23 -16.54 5.59 1.58
C PRO A 23 -15.39 4.93 2.35
N SER A 24 -15.52 3.66 2.70
CA SER A 24 -14.49 2.97 3.47
C SER A 24 -14.49 1.48 3.17
N VAL A 25 -13.42 0.81 3.59
CA VAL A 25 -13.27 -0.62 3.45
C VAL A 25 -12.61 -1.17 4.71
N SER A 26 -13.06 -2.33 5.17
CA SER A 26 -12.54 -2.99 6.36
C SER A 26 -11.90 -4.32 6.02
N MET A 27 -10.89 -4.70 6.79
CA MET A 27 -10.16 -5.95 6.58
C MET A 27 -9.48 -6.37 7.88
N PRO A 28 -9.09 -7.65 8.01
CA PRO A 28 -8.26 -8.05 9.14
C PRO A 28 -6.95 -7.26 9.15
N ALA A 29 -6.55 -6.75 10.31
CA ALA A 29 -5.35 -5.94 10.44
C ALA A 29 -4.10 -6.82 10.54
N SER A 30 -2.97 -6.27 10.10
CA SER A 30 -1.64 -6.82 10.33
C SER A 30 -0.65 -5.68 10.36
N LYS A 31 0.55 -5.94 10.88
CA LYS A 31 1.58 -4.90 10.96
C LYS A 31 1.91 -4.33 9.59
N ILE A 32 2.04 -5.18 8.57
CA ILE A 32 2.39 -4.73 7.24
C ILE A 32 1.25 -3.94 6.59
N LYS A 33 0.01 -4.35 6.80
CA LYS A 33 -1.15 -3.62 6.29
C LYS A 33 -1.27 -2.24 6.92
N LEU A 34 -1.00 -2.14 8.23
CA LEU A 34 -0.99 -0.86 8.94
C LEU A 34 0.11 0.05 8.40
N ALA A 35 1.30 -0.50 8.16
CA ALA A 35 2.42 0.27 7.61
C ALA A 35 2.09 0.79 6.20
N ILE A 36 1.47 -0.04 5.37
CA ILE A 36 1.04 0.37 4.02
C ILE A 36 -0.02 1.46 4.11
N ALA A 37 -1.01 1.31 4.99
CA ALA A 37 -2.08 2.30 5.15
C ALA A 37 -1.51 3.65 5.61
N LYS A 38 -0.58 3.63 6.57
CA LYS A 38 0.09 4.86 7.02
C LYS A 38 0.81 5.55 5.87
N LEU A 39 1.52 4.78 5.06
CA LEU A 39 2.26 5.30 3.93
C LEU A 39 1.33 5.91 2.88
N LEU A 40 0.23 5.23 2.57
CA LEU A 40 -0.78 5.74 1.64
C LEU A 40 -1.41 7.03 2.15
N LYS A 41 -1.68 7.11 3.44
CA LYS A 41 -2.23 8.32 4.05
C LYS A 41 -1.23 9.48 3.97
N ASP A 42 0.02 9.23 4.34
CA ASP A 42 1.06 10.25 4.34
C ASP A 42 1.32 10.79 2.94
N GLU A 43 1.14 9.96 1.91
CA GLU A 43 1.32 10.35 0.51
C GLU A 43 0.04 10.91 -0.12
N GLY A 44 -1.06 10.97 0.64
CA GLY A 44 -2.30 11.57 0.17
C GLY A 44 -3.18 10.67 -0.69
N TYR A 45 -2.97 9.36 -0.69
CA TYR A 45 -3.76 8.44 -1.50
C TYR A 45 -5.05 7.98 -0.81
N ILE A 46 -5.08 7.99 0.52
CA ILE A 46 -6.28 7.69 1.29
C ILE A 46 -6.56 8.82 2.27
N GLN A 47 -7.80 8.93 2.71
CA GLN A 47 -8.20 9.98 3.63
C GLN A 47 -7.69 9.72 5.04
N ASP A 48 -7.89 8.50 5.53
CA ASP A 48 -7.50 8.12 6.88
C ASP A 48 -7.54 6.60 7.02
N TYR A 49 -7.08 6.10 8.14
CA TYR A 49 -7.21 4.70 8.50
C TYR A 49 -7.33 4.57 10.01
N GLN A 50 -7.97 3.50 10.46
CA GLN A 50 -8.14 3.20 11.87
C GLN A 50 -7.96 1.71 12.10
N CYS A 51 -7.36 1.36 13.23
CA CYS A 51 -7.24 -0.03 13.65
C CYS A 51 -7.97 -0.19 14.98
N GLU A 52 -8.97 -1.05 14.98
CA GLU A 52 -9.77 -1.30 16.18
C GLU A 52 -9.61 -2.74 16.64
N GLN A 53 -9.55 -2.93 17.96
CA GLN A 53 -9.49 -4.23 18.57
C GLN A 53 -10.93 -4.73 18.74
N ALA A 54 -11.27 -5.84 18.10
CA ALA A 54 -12.59 -6.46 18.21
C ALA A 54 -12.39 -7.85 18.81
N GLY A 55 -12.41 -7.93 20.14
CA GLY A 55 -12.12 -9.18 20.86
C GLY A 55 -10.65 -9.55 20.69
N VAL A 56 -10.39 -10.77 20.20
CA VAL A 56 -9.02 -11.24 19.93
C VAL A 56 -8.52 -10.83 18.56
N LYS A 57 -9.36 -10.22 17.74
CA LYS A 57 -9.02 -9.83 16.37
C LYS A 57 -8.92 -8.31 16.27
N SER A 58 -8.06 -7.86 15.38
CA SER A 58 -7.94 -6.45 15.04
C SER A 58 -8.49 -6.21 13.64
N VAL A 59 -9.20 -5.11 13.45
CA VAL A 59 -9.80 -4.73 12.18
C VAL A 59 -9.21 -3.41 11.73
N LEU A 60 -8.70 -3.39 10.50
CA LEU A 60 -8.23 -2.19 9.85
C LEU A 60 -9.34 -1.64 8.97
N THR A 61 -9.71 -0.39 9.19
CA THR A 61 -10.68 0.31 8.36
C THR A 61 -9.98 1.47 7.66
N ILE A 62 -10.07 1.49 6.33
CA ILE A 62 -9.46 2.52 5.51
C ILE A 62 -10.57 3.42 4.96
N THR A 63 -10.45 4.72 5.22
CA THR A 63 -11.35 5.71 4.65
C THR A 63 -10.79 6.13 3.30
N LEU A 64 -11.50 5.80 2.23
CA LEU A 64 -11.05 6.04 0.87
C LEU A 64 -11.19 7.52 0.51
N LYS A 65 -10.39 7.94 -0.46
CA LYS A 65 -10.34 9.34 -0.88
C LYS A 65 -10.78 9.46 -2.34
N TYR A 66 -11.68 10.40 -2.60
CA TYR A 66 -12.19 10.67 -3.93
C TYR A 66 -12.01 12.14 -4.27
N HIS A 67 -11.85 12.42 -5.54
CA HIS A 67 -11.77 13.79 -6.05
C HIS A 67 -12.64 13.85 -7.30
N LEU A 68 -13.63 14.76 -7.30
CA LEU A 68 -14.60 14.91 -8.40
C LEU A 68 -15.24 13.56 -8.77
N ASP A 69 -15.66 12.81 -7.73
CA ASP A 69 -16.32 11.50 -7.84
C ASP A 69 -15.44 10.39 -8.41
N LYS A 70 -14.12 10.61 -8.48
CA LYS A 70 -13.15 9.61 -8.93
C LYS A 70 -12.21 9.22 -7.79
N PRO A 71 -11.84 7.93 -7.69
CA PRO A 71 -10.87 7.53 -6.68
C PRO A 71 -9.52 8.22 -6.90
N VAL A 72 -8.88 8.64 -5.82
CA VAL A 72 -7.54 9.24 -5.90
C VAL A 72 -6.52 8.18 -6.33
N ILE A 73 -6.68 6.93 -5.87
CA ILE A 73 -5.83 5.84 -6.33
C ILE A 73 -6.34 5.39 -7.70
N ALA A 74 -5.57 5.68 -8.75
CA ALA A 74 -5.91 5.23 -10.09
C ALA A 74 -5.43 3.81 -10.35
N SER A 75 -4.28 3.45 -9.79
CA SER A 75 -3.68 2.14 -9.99
C SER A 75 -2.94 1.70 -8.73
N LEU A 76 -3.10 0.44 -8.38
CA LEU A 76 -2.49 -0.15 -7.19
C LEU A 76 -2.05 -1.56 -7.60
N LYS A 77 -0.74 -1.73 -7.83
CA LYS A 77 -0.20 -2.97 -8.39
C LYS A 77 0.79 -3.64 -7.46
N ARG A 78 0.59 -4.93 -7.23
CA ARG A 78 1.53 -5.77 -6.51
C ARG A 78 2.73 -6.08 -7.41
N VAL A 79 3.95 -5.85 -6.92
CA VAL A 79 5.17 -6.13 -7.68
C VAL A 79 5.82 -7.41 -7.17
N SER A 80 6.32 -7.38 -5.92
CA SER A 80 6.90 -8.55 -5.28
C SER A 80 5.78 -9.45 -4.76
N ARG A 81 5.92 -10.77 -4.90
CA ARG A 81 4.91 -11.74 -4.49
C ARG A 81 5.56 -12.86 -3.70
N PRO A 82 4.81 -13.62 -2.90
CA PRO A 82 5.40 -14.74 -2.16
C PRO A 82 6.14 -15.74 -3.06
N GLY A 83 5.63 -15.98 -4.28
CA GLY A 83 6.28 -16.90 -5.23
C GLY A 83 7.39 -16.27 -6.05
N LEU A 84 7.54 -14.94 -6.02
CA LEU A 84 8.57 -14.26 -6.80
C LEU A 84 8.89 -12.94 -6.13
N ARG A 85 9.91 -12.91 -5.29
CA ARG A 85 10.34 -11.71 -4.60
C ARG A 85 11.19 -10.83 -5.52
N ILE A 86 10.88 -9.54 -5.54
CA ILE A 86 11.58 -8.58 -6.39
C ILE A 86 12.34 -7.59 -5.50
N TYR A 87 13.67 -7.62 -5.59
CA TYR A 87 14.55 -6.72 -4.85
C TYR A 87 15.28 -5.81 -5.82
N ARG A 88 15.50 -4.58 -5.42
CA ARG A 88 16.25 -3.62 -6.24
C ARG A 88 17.22 -2.83 -5.36
N PRO A 89 18.44 -2.57 -5.84
CA PRO A 89 19.34 -1.64 -5.17
C PRO A 89 18.81 -0.21 -5.30
N VAL A 90 19.35 0.68 -4.48
CA VAL A 90 18.87 2.07 -4.43
C VAL A 90 18.91 2.77 -5.79
N GLU A 91 19.90 2.46 -6.62
CA GLU A 91 20.05 3.09 -7.94
C GLU A 91 18.99 2.62 -8.95
N ARG A 92 18.32 1.50 -8.67
CA ARG A 92 17.36 0.88 -9.59
C ARG A 92 15.96 0.80 -9.03
N LEU A 93 15.66 1.58 -8.01
CA LEU A 93 14.30 1.65 -7.49
C LEU A 93 13.38 2.23 -8.57
N PRO A 94 12.19 1.64 -8.78
CA PRO A 94 11.31 2.12 -9.83
C PRO A 94 10.76 3.50 -9.51
N LYS A 95 10.58 4.31 -10.55
CA LYS A 95 9.89 5.60 -10.45
C LYS A 95 8.57 5.48 -11.17
N VAL A 96 7.48 5.72 -10.45
CA VAL A 96 6.14 5.57 -11.00
C VAL A 96 5.71 6.92 -11.59
N LEU A 97 5.30 6.92 -12.85
CA LEU A 97 4.89 8.12 -13.57
C LEU A 97 5.93 9.25 -13.46
N GLY A 98 7.21 8.94 -13.61
CA GLY A 98 8.28 9.93 -13.52
C GLY A 98 8.40 10.61 -12.17
N GLY A 99 7.93 9.96 -11.10
CA GLY A 99 7.98 10.48 -9.75
C GLY A 99 6.65 11.05 -9.23
N LEU A 100 5.59 11.02 -10.05
CA LEU A 100 4.26 11.48 -9.62
C LEU A 100 3.54 10.42 -8.80
N GLY A 101 3.81 9.15 -9.07
CA GLY A 101 3.33 8.05 -8.23
C GLY A 101 4.40 7.62 -7.24
N ILE A 102 4.15 6.53 -6.51
CA ILE A 102 5.11 5.99 -5.55
C ILE A 102 5.31 4.49 -5.75
N ALA A 103 6.49 4.02 -5.38
CA ALA A 103 6.73 2.60 -5.15
C ALA A 103 6.84 2.40 -3.64
N ILE A 104 6.23 1.33 -3.15
CA ILE A 104 6.33 0.96 -1.73
C ILE A 104 7.48 -0.03 -1.62
N VAL A 105 8.49 0.33 -0.84
CA VAL A 105 9.73 -0.44 -0.69
C VAL A 105 9.90 -0.87 0.76
N SER A 106 10.19 -2.15 0.95
CA SER A 106 10.53 -2.69 2.27
C SER A 106 12.05 -2.73 2.40
N THR A 107 12.58 -1.90 3.29
CA THR A 107 14.01 -1.78 3.53
C THR A 107 14.36 -2.30 4.92
N SER A 108 15.65 -2.38 5.21
CA SER A 108 16.12 -2.74 6.56
C SER A 108 15.67 -1.73 7.62
N LYS A 109 15.30 -0.53 7.21
CA LYS A 109 14.83 0.53 8.10
C LYS A 109 13.31 0.68 8.10
N GLY A 110 12.59 -0.26 7.49
CA GLY A 110 11.15 -0.28 7.47
C GLY A 110 10.55 -0.05 6.09
N LEU A 111 9.24 0.05 6.06
CA LEU A 111 8.49 0.28 4.83
C LEU A 111 8.49 1.77 4.51
N MET A 112 8.79 2.10 3.26
CA MET A 112 8.89 3.51 2.84
C MET A 112 8.64 3.65 1.34
N THR A 113 8.56 4.88 0.86
CA THR A 113 8.44 5.15 -0.57
C THR A 113 9.81 5.04 -1.24
N ASP A 114 9.79 4.91 -2.58
CA ASP A 114 11.03 4.94 -3.36
C ASP A 114 11.83 6.23 -3.13
N LYS A 115 11.14 7.37 -2.98
CA LYS A 115 11.79 8.65 -2.72
C LYS A 115 12.49 8.66 -1.36
N GLN A 116 11.81 8.15 -0.33
CA GLN A 116 12.38 8.07 1.01
C GLN A 116 13.57 7.09 1.04
N ALA A 117 13.43 5.94 0.37
CA ALA A 117 14.50 4.96 0.29
C ALA A 117 15.73 5.53 -0.42
N THR A 118 15.53 6.26 -1.51
CA THR A 118 16.60 6.91 -2.24
C THR A 118 17.31 7.95 -1.37
N ALA A 119 16.54 8.75 -0.62
CA ALA A 119 17.12 9.76 0.28
C ALA A 119 17.96 9.12 1.38
N LEU A 120 17.60 7.93 1.84
CA LEU A 120 18.35 7.21 2.87
C LEU A 120 19.44 6.30 2.29
N GLY A 121 19.55 6.22 0.96
CA GLY A 121 20.52 5.35 0.32
C GLY A 121 20.23 3.87 0.52
N GLN A 122 18.95 3.48 0.63
CA GLN A 122 18.52 2.12 0.91
C GLN A 122 17.80 1.51 -0.28
N GLY A 123 18.25 0.33 -0.71
CA GLY A 123 17.48 -0.53 -1.60
C GLY A 123 16.64 -1.50 -0.78
N GLY A 124 15.85 -2.31 -1.43
CA GLY A 124 15.04 -3.30 -0.75
C GLY A 124 14.06 -4.02 -1.64
N GLU A 125 13.10 -4.66 -1.02
CA GLU A 125 12.04 -5.36 -1.72
C GLU A 125 10.98 -4.38 -2.22
N VAL A 126 10.71 -4.39 -3.52
CA VAL A 126 9.67 -3.54 -4.11
C VAL A 126 8.34 -4.25 -3.94
N ILE A 127 7.55 -3.79 -2.98
CA ILE A 127 6.27 -4.41 -2.61
C ILE A 127 5.21 -4.14 -3.67
N ALA A 128 5.05 -2.87 -4.04
CA ALA A 128 3.94 -2.44 -4.90
C ALA A 128 4.22 -1.08 -5.51
N THR A 129 3.41 -0.71 -6.50
CA THR A 129 3.40 0.63 -7.07
C THR A 129 2.00 1.22 -6.97
N VAL A 130 1.94 2.53 -6.74
CA VAL A 130 0.69 3.27 -6.58
C VAL A 130 0.76 4.54 -7.41
N GLU A 131 -0.32 4.81 -8.13
CA GLU A 131 -0.46 6.05 -8.90
C GLU A 131 -1.89 6.58 -8.93
#